data_d6ce245ae06f813a335d8f894fe61ba2
#
_entry.id   d6ce245ae06f813a335d8f894fe61ba2
#
_cell.length_a   1.000
_cell.length_b   1.000
_cell.length_c   1.000
_cell.angle_alpha   90.00
_cell.angle_beta   90.00
_cell.angle_gamma   90.00
#
_symmetry.space_group_name_H-M   'P 1'
#
loop_
_entity.id
_entity.type
_entity.pdbx_description
1 polymer ?
#
loop_
_entity_poly.entity_id
_entity_poly.type
_entity_poly.pdbx_seq_one_letter_code
_entity_poly.pdbx_strand_id
1 'polypeptide(L)'
;MVGQVLKNNFNLNDKYTLLDGKIVLSGIQALVRLLLDQHRLDLIAGLNTATLVSGYRGSPVGTLDINLIKNRRILDEHNVKFIPGINEDLGATMIYGSQMANMVSKLRYDGVLGMWYGKAPGVDRSGDIFRHANYLGVGKNGGVLTVAGDDPACKSSTLPSQSEPALFDAMMPIFYPGNIQEILDLGLYAYGMSRFTGLWSGFKIVTDIADGFGSVFVHPDRISIAIPDFTYNGKPWAHTQNAKLVGHHSLPTEKEIHLGRIQAAKHFASVNKINRIIVSSENDTIGIITAGKTYYDVMEAFD
;
A
#
# COMPACT_ATOMS: atom_id res chain seq x y z
N MET A 1 -22.53 -19.98 -23.56
CA MET A 1 -21.10 -19.71 -23.82
C MET A 1 -21.04 -18.43 -24.67
N VAL A 2 -20.80 -17.29 -24.08
CA VAL A 2 -20.60 -16.02 -24.80
C VAL A 2 -19.14 -16.04 -25.25
N GLY A 3 -18.91 -16.14 -26.56
CA GLY A 3 -17.56 -16.13 -27.13
C GLY A 3 -16.85 -14.82 -26.80
N GLN A 4 -15.81 -14.87 -25.97
CA GLN A 4 -14.89 -13.75 -25.80
C GLN A 4 -14.25 -13.46 -27.16
N VAL A 5 -14.61 -12.32 -27.73
CA VAL A 5 -13.87 -11.76 -28.87
C VAL A 5 -12.45 -11.43 -28.38
N LEU A 6 -11.49 -12.27 -28.73
CA LEU A 6 -10.07 -11.96 -28.52
C LEU A 6 -9.78 -10.65 -29.23
N LYS A 7 -9.37 -9.62 -28.53
CA LYS A 7 -8.91 -8.36 -29.11
C LYS A 7 -7.69 -8.67 -30.00
N ASN A 8 -7.87 -8.57 -31.30
CA ASN A 8 -6.83 -8.88 -32.29
C ASN A 8 -5.61 -7.91 -32.28
N ASN A 9 -5.63 -6.88 -31.45
CA ASN A 9 -4.55 -5.90 -31.31
C ASN A 9 -4.16 -5.74 -29.84
N PHE A 10 -3.40 -6.69 -29.30
CA PHE A 10 -2.78 -6.59 -27.99
C PHE A 10 -1.53 -5.69 -28.08
N ASN A 11 -1.46 -4.65 -27.21
CA ASN A 11 -0.29 -3.78 -27.07
C ASN A 11 0.38 -4.04 -25.72
N LEU A 12 1.71 -4.08 -25.70
CA LEU A 12 2.48 -4.24 -24.46
C LEU A 12 2.21 -3.14 -23.41
N ASN A 13 1.73 -1.97 -23.84
CA ASN A 13 1.35 -0.89 -22.93
C ASN A 13 -0.03 -1.08 -22.29
N ASP A 14 -0.86 -2.01 -22.81
CA ASP A 14 -2.21 -2.27 -22.27
C ASP A 14 -2.18 -2.60 -20.78
N LYS A 15 -1.10 -3.19 -20.28
CA LYS A 15 -0.86 -3.43 -18.85
C LYS A 15 -0.96 -2.17 -17.99
N TYR A 16 -0.73 -0.98 -18.57
CA TYR A 16 -0.81 0.30 -17.86
C TYR A 16 -1.93 1.20 -18.37
N THR A 17 -2.37 1.03 -19.62
CA THR A 17 -3.33 1.93 -20.28
C THR A 17 -4.74 1.36 -20.35
N LEU A 18 -4.91 0.03 -20.38
CA LEU A 18 -6.24 -0.58 -20.44
C LEU A 18 -7.01 -0.25 -19.15
N LEU A 19 -8.24 0.24 -19.30
CA LEU A 19 -9.10 0.63 -18.17
C LEU A 19 -10.12 -0.46 -17.82
N ASP A 20 -10.47 -1.33 -18.75
CA ASP A 20 -11.42 -2.41 -18.56
C ASP A 20 -10.99 -3.68 -19.30
N GLY A 21 -11.02 -4.82 -18.60
CA GLY A 21 -10.71 -6.14 -19.15
C GLY A 21 -9.59 -6.87 -18.41
N LYS A 22 -9.05 -7.90 -19.07
CA LYS A 22 -7.97 -8.73 -18.51
C LYS A 22 -6.62 -8.36 -19.10
N ILE A 23 -5.62 -8.24 -18.23
CA ILE A 23 -4.21 -8.01 -18.59
C ILE A 23 -3.32 -8.99 -17.81
N VAL A 24 -2.09 -9.16 -18.27
CA VAL A 24 -1.07 -9.94 -17.55
C VAL A 24 -0.04 -9.00 -16.97
N LEU A 25 0.23 -9.13 -15.66
CA LEU A 25 1.21 -8.34 -14.92
C LEU A 25 2.16 -9.26 -14.15
N SER A 26 3.41 -8.86 -13.98
CA SER A 26 4.22 -9.35 -12.86
C SER A 26 3.88 -8.58 -11.59
N GLY A 27 4.29 -9.10 -10.41
CA GLY A 27 4.07 -8.40 -9.14
C GLY A 27 4.66 -7.00 -9.13
N ILE A 28 5.87 -6.84 -9.68
CA ILE A 28 6.51 -5.52 -9.82
C ILE A 28 5.72 -4.60 -10.76
N GLN A 29 5.20 -5.12 -11.87
CA GLN A 29 4.37 -4.33 -12.80
C GLN A 29 3.03 -3.94 -12.16
N ALA A 30 2.47 -4.79 -11.30
CA ALA A 30 1.27 -4.48 -10.54
C ALA A 30 1.49 -3.33 -9.56
N LEU A 31 2.65 -3.24 -8.89
CA LEU A 31 3.00 -2.10 -8.05
C LEU A 31 3.06 -0.78 -8.85
N VAL A 32 3.63 -0.81 -10.07
CA VAL A 32 3.62 0.38 -10.96
C VAL A 32 2.18 0.72 -11.39
N ARG A 33 1.40 -0.29 -11.79
CA ARG A 33 -0.01 -0.11 -12.18
C ARG A 33 -0.86 0.46 -11.04
N LEU A 34 -0.65 0.02 -9.81
CA LEU A 34 -1.36 0.50 -8.63
C LEU A 34 -1.27 2.03 -8.48
N LEU A 35 -0.12 2.64 -8.76
CA LEU A 35 0.06 4.09 -8.70
C LEU A 35 -0.85 4.82 -9.70
N LEU A 36 -0.99 4.26 -10.91
CA LEU A 36 -1.85 4.80 -11.95
C LEU A 36 -3.33 4.64 -11.60
N ASP A 37 -3.70 3.47 -11.09
CA ASP A 37 -5.09 3.18 -10.70
C ASP A 37 -5.52 4.05 -9.51
N GLN A 38 -4.63 4.30 -8.55
CA GLN A 38 -4.92 5.21 -7.44
C GLN A 38 -5.18 6.64 -7.93
N HIS A 39 -4.35 7.16 -8.82
CA HIS A 39 -4.57 8.49 -9.39
C HIS A 39 -5.88 8.56 -10.19
N ARG A 40 -6.22 7.51 -10.94
CA ARG A 40 -7.49 7.42 -11.68
C ARG A 40 -8.70 7.47 -10.75
N LEU A 41 -8.66 6.71 -9.64
CA LEU A 41 -9.72 6.75 -8.63
C LEU A 41 -9.84 8.13 -7.98
N ASP A 42 -8.73 8.78 -7.69
CA ASP A 42 -8.74 10.13 -7.13
C ASP A 42 -9.38 11.12 -8.11
N LEU A 43 -9.06 11.04 -9.42
CA LEU A 43 -9.69 11.87 -10.44
C LEU A 43 -11.21 11.62 -10.55
N ILE A 44 -11.66 10.38 -10.46
CA ILE A 44 -13.10 10.04 -10.43
C ILE A 44 -13.77 10.66 -9.19
N ALA A 45 -13.07 10.68 -8.06
CA ALA A 45 -13.52 11.34 -6.84
C ALA A 45 -13.39 12.88 -6.86
N GLY A 46 -12.96 13.48 -7.97
CA GLY A 46 -12.78 14.93 -8.12
C GLY A 46 -11.51 15.49 -7.47
N LEU A 47 -10.52 14.64 -7.19
CA LEU A 47 -9.25 15.03 -6.57
C LEU A 47 -8.10 14.91 -7.59
N ASN A 48 -7.39 16.01 -7.82
CA ASN A 48 -6.16 16.00 -8.61
C ASN A 48 -4.96 15.82 -7.67
N THR A 49 -4.63 14.57 -7.35
CA THR A 49 -3.53 14.22 -6.47
C THR A 49 -2.22 14.00 -7.23
N ALA A 50 -1.10 14.01 -6.51
CA ALA A 50 0.20 13.56 -7.00
C ALA A 50 0.75 12.46 -6.10
N THR A 51 1.65 11.63 -6.63
CA THR A 51 2.32 10.58 -5.85
C THR A 51 3.83 10.72 -5.93
N LEU A 52 4.50 10.72 -4.78
CA LEU A 52 5.95 10.60 -4.68
C LEU A 52 6.30 9.14 -4.40
N VAL A 53 7.18 8.57 -5.23
CA VAL A 53 7.74 7.24 -5.00
C VAL A 53 9.22 7.38 -4.68
N SER A 54 9.67 6.82 -3.57
CA SER A 54 11.07 6.77 -3.18
C SER A 54 11.36 5.52 -2.36
N GLY A 55 12.60 5.10 -2.35
CA GLY A 55 13.06 3.90 -1.64
C GLY A 55 14.40 3.45 -2.17
N TYR A 56 14.79 2.23 -1.87
CA TYR A 56 16.07 1.69 -2.29
C TYR A 56 15.91 0.27 -2.84
N ARG A 57 16.64 -0.02 -3.91
CA ARG A 57 16.58 -1.32 -4.60
C ARG A 57 17.09 -2.45 -3.73
N GLY A 58 16.40 -3.58 -3.77
CA GLY A 58 16.78 -4.81 -3.08
C GLY A 58 15.76 -5.90 -3.41
N SER A 59 16.22 -7.14 -3.63
CA SER A 59 15.33 -8.26 -3.89
C SER A 59 14.39 -8.50 -2.69
N PRO A 60 13.09 -8.80 -2.92
CA PRO A 60 12.43 -9.08 -4.20
C PRO A 60 11.92 -7.84 -4.96
N VAL A 61 11.96 -6.64 -4.40
CA VAL A 61 11.49 -5.41 -5.05
C VAL A 61 12.59 -4.69 -5.85
N GLY A 62 13.69 -5.37 -6.14
CA GLY A 62 14.91 -4.80 -6.72
C GLY A 62 14.78 -4.28 -8.15
N THR A 63 13.73 -4.64 -8.89
CA THR A 63 13.51 -4.16 -10.26
C THR A 63 12.40 -3.11 -10.35
N LEU A 64 11.83 -2.68 -9.22
CA LEU A 64 10.78 -1.68 -9.20
C LEU A 64 11.27 -0.33 -9.75
N ASP A 65 12.47 0.11 -9.35
CA ASP A 65 13.11 1.33 -9.84
C ASP A 65 13.28 1.33 -11.35
N ILE A 66 13.75 0.22 -11.93
CA ILE A 66 13.90 0.06 -13.38
C ILE A 66 12.53 0.17 -14.08
N ASN A 67 11.48 -0.45 -13.53
CA ASN A 67 10.14 -0.38 -14.08
C ASN A 67 9.54 1.03 -13.96
N LEU A 68 9.78 1.75 -12.88
CA LEU A 68 9.37 3.15 -12.72
C LEU A 68 10.08 4.06 -13.75
N ILE A 69 11.39 3.90 -13.93
CA ILE A 69 12.18 4.68 -14.91
C ILE A 69 11.68 4.40 -16.34
N LYS A 70 11.50 3.12 -16.71
CA LYS A 70 11.04 2.73 -18.05
C LYS A 70 9.66 3.27 -18.40
N ASN A 71 8.80 3.45 -17.40
CA ASN A 71 7.42 3.90 -17.55
C ASN A 71 7.24 5.38 -17.18
N ARG A 72 8.32 6.15 -17.06
CA ARG A 72 8.31 7.54 -16.60
C ARG A 72 7.26 8.40 -17.32
N ARG A 73 7.11 8.26 -18.64
CA ARG A 73 6.17 9.06 -19.43
C ARG A 73 4.73 8.90 -18.91
N ILE A 74 4.23 7.66 -18.77
CA ILE A 74 2.86 7.41 -18.28
C ILE A 74 2.71 7.78 -16.79
N LEU A 75 3.79 7.63 -16.01
CA LEU A 75 3.80 8.06 -14.61
C LEU A 75 3.68 9.58 -14.50
N ASP A 76 4.42 10.34 -15.29
CA ASP A 76 4.35 11.81 -15.33
C ASP A 76 2.94 12.29 -15.76
N GLU A 77 2.28 11.60 -16.73
CA GLU A 77 0.90 11.86 -17.16
C GLU A 77 -0.12 11.64 -16.02
N HIS A 78 0.23 10.87 -14.99
CA HIS A 78 -0.59 10.59 -13.80
C HIS A 78 -0.04 11.26 -12.52
N ASN A 79 0.74 12.32 -12.65
CA ASN A 79 1.35 13.05 -11.54
C ASN A 79 2.19 12.17 -10.59
N VAL A 80 2.73 11.06 -11.06
CA VAL A 80 3.59 10.17 -10.27
C VAL A 80 5.05 10.53 -10.50
N LYS A 81 5.75 10.91 -9.43
CA LYS A 81 7.18 11.25 -9.47
C LYS A 81 7.99 10.20 -8.76
N PHE A 82 8.92 9.58 -9.46
CA PHE A 82 9.90 8.69 -8.87
C PHE A 82 11.22 9.43 -8.64
N ILE A 83 11.72 9.38 -7.40
CA ILE A 83 13.02 9.89 -6.99
C ILE A 83 13.71 8.78 -6.19
N PRO A 84 14.74 8.11 -6.73
CA PRO A 84 15.43 7.05 -6.00
C PRO A 84 16.10 7.61 -4.75
N GLY A 85 15.98 6.88 -3.64
CA GLY A 85 16.73 7.18 -2.42
C GLY A 85 18.22 6.83 -2.60
N ILE A 86 19.09 7.54 -1.92
CA ILE A 86 20.50 7.17 -1.79
C ILE A 86 20.64 5.92 -0.90
N ASN A 87 19.70 5.77 0.02
CA ASN A 87 19.45 4.59 0.84
C ASN A 87 17.97 4.57 1.26
N GLU A 88 17.56 3.51 1.97
CA GLU A 88 16.18 3.28 2.40
C GLU A 88 15.67 4.38 3.32
N ASP A 89 16.48 4.77 4.27
CA ASP A 89 16.18 5.77 5.29
C ASP A 89 15.96 7.16 4.69
N LEU A 90 16.85 7.61 3.78
CA LEU A 90 16.65 8.87 3.04
C LEU A 90 15.45 8.80 2.10
N GLY A 91 15.16 7.61 1.51
CA GLY A 91 13.94 7.40 0.75
C GLY A 91 12.69 7.60 1.62
N ALA A 92 12.67 7.02 2.82
CA ALA A 92 11.58 7.20 3.78
C ALA A 92 11.45 8.66 4.23
N THR A 93 12.57 9.35 4.46
CA THR A 93 12.59 10.77 4.82
C THR A 93 11.99 11.65 3.73
N MET A 94 12.25 11.35 2.44
CA MET A 94 11.61 12.07 1.33
C MET A 94 10.09 11.88 1.33
N ILE A 95 9.60 10.64 1.53
CA ILE A 95 8.17 10.38 1.63
C ILE A 95 7.56 11.09 2.84
N TYR A 96 8.23 11.04 4.01
CA TYR A 96 7.83 11.77 5.21
C TYR A 96 7.69 13.28 4.94
N GLY A 97 8.70 13.89 4.30
CA GLY A 97 8.67 15.31 3.93
C GLY A 97 7.52 15.65 2.97
N SER A 98 7.16 14.74 2.06
CA SER A 98 6.04 14.96 1.14
C SER A 98 4.70 15.08 1.87
N GLN A 99 4.54 14.39 3.02
CA GLN A 99 3.34 14.46 3.84
C GLN A 99 3.25 15.77 4.65
N MET A 100 4.36 16.49 4.82
CA MET A 100 4.41 17.81 5.46
C MET A 100 4.16 18.96 4.49
N ALA A 101 4.11 18.71 3.19
CA ALA A 101 4.08 19.76 2.17
C ALA A 101 2.92 20.76 2.34
N ASN A 102 1.73 20.27 2.78
CA ASN A 102 0.58 21.13 3.07
C ASN A 102 0.74 22.03 4.31
N MET A 103 1.73 21.75 5.16
CA MET A 103 2.00 22.54 6.38
C MET A 103 2.97 23.69 6.12
N VAL A 104 3.78 23.60 5.06
CA VAL A 104 4.84 24.57 4.77
C VAL A 104 4.55 25.45 3.56
N SER A 105 3.66 25.02 2.66
CA SER A 105 3.31 25.79 1.47
C SER A 105 1.90 25.46 0.95
N LYS A 106 1.37 26.34 0.07
CA LYS A 106 0.17 26.01 -0.70
C LYS A 106 0.52 24.95 -1.73
N LEU A 107 -0.14 23.79 -1.65
CA LEU A 107 0.06 22.71 -2.60
C LEU A 107 -0.45 23.08 -4.00
N ARG A 108 0.23 22.54 -5.01
CA ARG A 108 -0.23 22.54 -6.41
C ARG A 108 -1.34 21.51 -6.64
N TYR A 109 -1.37 20.45 -5.85
CA TYR A 109 -2.28 19.32 -5.93
C TYR A 109 -3.21 19.29 -4.73
N ASP A 110 -4.35 18.60 -4.84
CA ASP A 110 -5.33 18.46 -3.76
C ASP A 110 -4.80 17.61 -2.59
N GLY A 111 -3.79 16.78 -2.86
CA GLY A 111 -3.08 15.97 -1.89
C GLY A 111 -1.86 15.31 -2.50
N VAL A 112 -0.96 14.82 -1.64
CA VAL A 112 0.23 14.07 -2.06
C VAL A 112 0.21 12.69 -1.43
N LEU A 113 0.21 11.65 -2.27
CA LEU A 113 0.41 10.28 -1.82
C LEU A 113 1.89 9.93 -1.80
N GLY A 114 2.24 8.89 -1.06
CA GLY A 114 3.59 8.37 -0.99
C GLY A 114 3.64 6.87 -1.24
N MET A 115 4.71 6.41 -1.86
CA MET A 115 5.09 5.00 -1.84
C MET A 115 6.57 4.92 -1.49
N TRP A 116 6.87 4.33 -0.33
CA TRP A 116 8.21 3.88 -0.01
C TRP A 116 8.37 2.41 -0.39
N TYR A 117 9.56 2.01 -0.86
CA TYR A 117 9.88 0.60 -1.09
C TYR A 117 11.29 0.26 -0.64
N GLY A 118 11.43 -0.95 -0.09
CA GLY A 118 12.69 -1.52 0.34
C GLY A 118 12.53 -2.98 0.72
N LYS A 119 13.64 -3.69 0.90
CA LYS A 119 13.63 -5.05 1.49
C LYS A 119 13.65 -4.99 3.01
N ALA A 120 13.45 -6.13 3.69
CA ALA A 120 13.38 -6.19 5.15
C ALA A 120 14.51 -5.47 5.91
N PRO A 121 15.82 -5.62 5.58
CA PRO A 121 16.87 -4.82 6.21
C PRO A 121 16.72 -3.30 6.01
N GLY A 122 16.08 -2.89 4.92
CA GLY A 122 15.74 -1.48 4.69
C GLY A 122 14.56 -1.01 5.57
N VAL A 123 13.61 -1.90 5.89
CA VAL A 123 12.55 -1.63 6.87
C VAL A 123 13.18 -1.39 8.25
N ASP A 124 14.08 -2.27 8.69
CA ASP A 124 14.80 -2.12 9.97
C ASP A 124 15.56 -0.80 10.02
N ARG A 125 16.29 -0.46 8.96
CA ARG A 125 17.04 0.77 8.85
C ARG A 125 16.16 2.02 8.93
N SER A 126 14.95 1.97 8.39
CA SER A 126 14.02 3.11 8.30
C SER A 126 13.08 3.21 9.51
N GLY A 127 13.25 2.37 10.54
CA GLY A 127 12.31 2.25 11.65
C GLY A 127 12.06 3.57 12.40
N ASP A 128 13.08 4.41 12.58
CA ASP A 128 12.93 5.73 13.22
C ASP A 128 12.01 6.66 12.41
N ILE A 129 12.26 6.76 11.11
CA ILE A 129 11.40 7.59 10.23
C ILE A 129 9.98 7.06 10.16
N PHE A 130 9.78 5.75 10.15
CA PHE A 130 8.44 5.16 10.14
C PHE A 130 7.65 5.50 11.41
N ARG A 131 8.27 5.47 12.58
CA ARG A 131 7.65 5.91 13.84
C ARG A 131 7.30 7.40 13.78
N HIS A 132 8.25 8.25 13.39
CA HIS A 132 8.01 9.68 13.23
C HIS A 132 6.87 9.98 12.23
N ALA A 133 6.81 9.23 11.12
CA ALA A 133 5.76 9.38 10.13
C ALA A 133 4.37 9.06 10.68
N ASN A 134 4.24 8.01 11.47
CA ASN A 134 2.96 7.66 12.10
C ASN A 134 2.56 8.63 13.23
N TYR A 135 3.52 9.27 13.88
CA TYR A 135 3.23 10.37 14.80
C TYR A 135 2.79 11.63 14.06
N LEU A 136 3.47 12.00 12.96
CA LEU A 136 3.08 13.14 12.14
C LEU A 136 1.66 12.96 11.58
N GLY A 137 1.37 11.80 11.01
CA GLY A 137 0.19 11.54 10.19
C GLY A 137 0.38 11.97 8.73
N VAL A 138 -0.49 11.45 7.84
CA VAL A 138 -0.45 11.82 6.41
C VAL A 138 -1.07 13.19 6.17
N GLY A 139 -0.66 13.85 5.09
CA GLY A 139 -1.22 15.13 4.66
C GLY A 139 -2.67 15.03 4.20
N LYS A 140 -3.35 16.16 4.10
CA LYS A 140 -4.73 16.24 3.59
C LYS A 140 -4.83 15.56 2.21
N ASN A 141 -5.80 14.68 2.04
CA ASN A 141 -5.99 13.83 0.85
C ASN A 141 -4.73 13.03 0.46
N GLY A 142 -3.76 12.93 1.37
CA GLY A 142 -2.58 12.09 1.22
C GLY A 142 -2.86 10.63 1.55
N GLY A 143 -1.80 9.87 1.72
CA GLY A 143 -1.80 8.46 2.08
C GLY A 143 -0.49 7.82 1.67
N VAL A 144 0.03 6.88 2.45
CA VAL A 144 1.35 6.31 2.19
C VAL A 144 1.31 4.79 2.27
N LEU A 145 1.91 4.14 1.26
CA LEU A 145 2.25 2.73 1.26
C LEU A 145 3.73 2.53 1.58
N THR A 146 4.00 1.64 2.53
CA THR A 146 5.34 1.16 2.86
C THR A 146 5.51 -0.24 2.29
N VAL A 147 6.01 -0.33 1.05
CA VAL A 147 6.19 -1.60 0.34
C VAL A 147 7.43 -2.30 0.86
N ALA A 148 7.23 -3.33 1.67
CA ALA A 148 8.28 -4.15 2.26
C ALA A 148 8.45 -5.45 1.47
N GLY A 149 9.61 -5.62 0.85
CA GLY A 149 9.99 -6.84 0.11
C GLY A 149 10.62 -7.87 1.02
N ASP A 150 9.96 -8.99 1.23
CA ASP A 150 10.42 -10.09 2.07
C ASP A 150 10.82 -11.32 1.26
N ASP A 151 11.87 -11.98 1.74
CA ASP A 151 12.39 -13.22 1.14
C ASP A 151 12.48 -14.31 2.22
N PRO A 152 11.34 -14.89 2.63
CA PRO A 152 11.31 -15.85 3.72
C PRO A 152 12.06 -17.15 3.42
N ALA A 153 12.25 -17.48 2.14
CA ALA A 153 12.95 -18.68 1.70
C ALA A 153 14.43 -18.45 1.35
N CYS A 154 14.97 -17.23 1.59
CA CYS A 154 16.34 -16.86 1.22
C CYS A 154 16.69 -17.09 -0.26
N LYS A 155 15.73 -16.93 -1.17
CA LYS A 155 15.92 -17.18 -2.60
C LYS A 155 17.02 -16.30 -3.20
N SER A 156 17.14 -15.07 -2.73
CA SER A 156 18.17 -14.11 -3.16
C SER A 156 18.69 -13.20 -2.03
N SER A 157 18.30 -13.45 -0.80
CA SER A 157 18.75 -12.74 0.40
C SER A 157 19.75 -13.59 1.19
N THR A 158 20.60 -12.93 1.99
CA THR A 158 21.58 -13.62 2.85
C THR A 158 20.92 -14.33 4.02
N LEU A 159 19.80 -13.78 4.52
CA LEU A 159 19.03 -14.30 5.65
C LEU A 159 17.55 -14.35 5.29
N PRO A 160 16.77 -15.30 5.86
CA PRO A 160 15.31 -15.23 5.85
C PRO A 160 14.85 -13.90 6.39
N SER A 161 13.81 -13.32 5.82
CA SER A 161 13.34 -12.03 6.26
C SER A 161 11.83 -11.97 6.41
N GLN A 162 11.39 -11.20 7.41
CA GLN A 162 10.01 -10.88 7.70
C GLN A 162 9.94 -9.46 8.26
N SER A 163 9.15 -8.61 7.63
CA SER A 163 9.05 -7.19 8.00
C SER A 163 7.91 -6.88 8.96
N GLU A 164 6.99 -7.83 9.20
CA GLU A 164 5.80 -7.58 10.01
C GLU A 164 6.12 -7.11 11.44
N PRO A 165 7.10 -7.68 12.17
CA PRO A 165 7.40 -7.21 13.53
C PRO A 165 7.83 -5.73 13.56
N ALA A 166 8.67 -5.31 12.61
CA ALA A 166 9.15 -3.93 12.51
C ALA A 166 8.03 -2.96 12.11
N LEU A 167 7.18 -3.35 11.15
CA LEU A 167 6.02 -2.56 10.74
C LEU A 167 4.97 -2.46 11.86
N PHE A 168 4.74 -3.56 12.60
CA PHE A 168 3.86 -3.57 13.76
C PHE A 168 4.38 -2.64 14.88
N ASP A 169 5.67 -2.71 15.18
CA ASP A 169 6.32 -1.84 16.15
C ASP A 169 6.26 -0.36 15.74
N ALA A 170 6.30 -0.07 14.43
CA ALA A 170 6.04 1.27 13.87
C ALA A 170 4.55 1.63 13.83
N MET A 171 3.65 0.79 14.36
CA MET A 171 2.19 1.00 14.42
C MET A 171 1.52 1.13 13.05
N MET A 172 2.04 0.43 12.04
CA MET A 172 1.45 0.38 10.70
C MET A 172 0.42 -0.76 10.60
N PRO A 173 -0.80 -0.52 10.10
CA PRO A 173 -1.65 -1.59 9.58
C PRO A 173 -0.94 -2.29 8.42
N ILE A 174 -0.95 -3.63 8.38
CA ILE A 174 -0.19 -4.39 7.41
C ILE A 174 -1.14 -5.10 6.44
N PHE A 175 -0.93 -4.88 5.15
CA PHE A 175 -1.59 -5.58 4.06
C PHE A 175 -0.62 -6.60 3.46
N TYR A 176 -1.13 -7.79 3.20
CA TYR A 176 -0.31 -8.86 2.63
C TYR A 176 -1.06 -9.53 1.46
N PRO A 177 -0.84 -9.05 0.21
CA PRO A 177 -1.41 -9.68 -0.97
C PRO A 177 -0.81 -11.05 -1.22
N GLY A 178 -1.64 -12.01 -1.58
CA GLY A 178 -1.23 -13.39 -1.87
C GLY A 178 -1.15 -13.70 -3.37
N ASN A 179 -1.58 -12.77 -4.23
CA ASN A 179 -1.50 -12.88 -5.69
C ASN A 179 -1.42 -11.51 -6.35
N ILE A 180 -1.29 -11.49 -7.68
CA ILE A 180 -1.09 -10.27 -8.46
C ILE A 180 -2.34 -9.37 -8.46
N GLN A 181 -3.55 -9.94 -8.47
CA GLN A 181 -4.80 -9.18 -8.37
C GLN A 181 -4.88 -8.44 -7.04
N GLU A 182 -4.52 -9.11 -5.96
CA GLU A 182 -4.55 -8.53 -4.62
C GLU A 182 -3.52 -7.40 -4.42
N ILE A 183 -2.43 -7.36 -5.19
CA ILE A 183 -1.54 -6.18 -5.19
C ILE A 183 -2.33 -4.94 -5.60
N LEU A 184 -3.15 -5.05 -6.64
CA LEU A 184 -3.96 -3.92 -7.12
C LEU A 184 -5.07 -3.58 -6.13
N ASP A 185 -5.81 -4.59 -5.67
CA ASP A 185 -7.04 -4.39 -4.90
C ASP A 185 -6.74 -3.98 -3.45
N LEU A 186 -5.88 -4.75 -2.76
CA LEU A 186 -5.46 -4.40 -1.39
C LEU A 186 -4.62 -3.13 -1.36
N GLY A 187 -3.87 -2.83 -2.43
CA GLY A 187 -3.12 -1.59 -2.53
C GLY A 187 -4.01 -0.35 -2.52
N LEU A 188 -5.15 -0.38 -3.21
CA LEU A 188 -6.15 0.69 -3.18
C LEU A 188 -6.80 0.82 -1.80
N TYR A 189 -7.16 -0.30 -1.15
CA TYR A 189 -7.64 -0.28 0.24
C TYR A 189 -6.60 0.26 1.21
N ALA A 190 -5.33 -0.07 1.01
CA ALA A 190 -4.23 0.39 1.87
C ALA A 190 -4.01 1.90 1.76
N TYR A 191 -4.11 2.49 0.56
CA TYR A 191 -4.14 3.95 0.39
C TYR A 191 -5.36 4.58 1.04
N GLY A 192 -6.55 3.99 0.84
CA GLY A 192 -7.79 4.45 1.47
C GLY A 192 -7.72 4.42 3.00
N MET A 193 -7.18 3.33 3.57
CA MET A 193 -6.97 3.20 5.02
C MET A 193 -5.97 4.23 5.53
N SER A 194 -4.84 4.40 4.85
CA SER A 194 -3.83 5.39 5.21
C SER A 194 -4.42 6.80 5.23
N ARG A 195 -5.16 7.18 4.20
CA ARG A 195 -5.86 8.48 4.09
C ARG A 195 -6.87 8.67 5.23
N PHE A 196 -7.65 7.64 5.55
CA PHE A 196 -8.68 7.71 6.58
C PHE A 196 -8.09 7.78 7.99
N THR A 197 -7.05 7.02 8.27
CA THR A 197 -6.50 6.88 9.63
C THR A 197 -5.40 7.87 9.96
N GLY A 198 -4.70 8.36 8.95
CA GLY A 198 -3.47 9.15 9.12
C GLY A 198 -2.20 8.30 9.29
N LEU A 199 -2.32 6.97 9.39
CA LEU A 199 -1.17 6.05 9.50
C LEU A 199 -0.60 5.71 8.11
N TRP A 200 0.69 5.46 8.03
CA TRP A 200 1.25 4.76 6.88
C TRP A 200 0.78 3.31 6.91
N SER A 201 0.48 2.74 5.74
CA SER A 201 0.10 1.34 5.61
C SER A 201 1.29 0.51 5.16
N GLY A 202 1.64 -0.52 5.94
CA GLY A 202 2.59 -1.55 5.53
C GLY A 202 2.00 -2.41 4.41
N PHE A 203 2.81 -2.72 3.40
CA PHE A 203 2.39 -3.52 2.25
C PHE A 203 3.46 -4.57 1.95
N LYS A 204 3.27 -5.78 2.49
CA LYS A 204 4.25 -6.85 2.39
C LYS A 204 4.17 -7.54 1.03
N ILE A 205 5.30 -7.63 0.34
CA ILE A 205 5.44 -8.36 -0.93
C ILE A 205 6.52 -9.43 -0.77
N VAL A 206 6.14 -10.70 -0.86
CA VAL A 206 7.11 -11.81 -0.82
C VAL A 206 7.66 -12.10 -2.21
N THR A 207 8.83 -12.75 -2.25
CA THR A 207 9.56 -13.07 -3.48
C THR A 207 8.68 -13.76 -4.53
N ASP A 208 7.88 -14.75 -4.15
CA ASP A 208 7.04 -15.51 -5.08
C ASP A 208 5.97 -14.64 -5.75
N ILE A 209 5.51 -13.60 -5.06
CA ILE A 209 4.52 -12.65 -5.58
C ILE A 209 5.20 -11.56 -6.41
N ALA A 210 6.35 -11.06 -5.97
CA ALA A 210 7.11 -10.03 -6.71
C ALA A 210 7.60 -10.52 -8.06
N ASP A 211 8.19 -11.73 -8.09
CA ASP A 211 8.74 -12.39 -9.28
C ASP A 211 7.67 -13.11 -10.10
N GLY A 212 6.53 -13.43 -9.49
CA GLY A 212 5.40 -14.07 -10.13
C GLY A 212 4.71 -13.17 -11.16
N PHE A 213 3.87 -13.78 -11.99
CA PHE A 213 2.98 -13.08 -12.90
C PHE A 213 1.61 -13.75 -12.94
N GLY A 214 0.60 -12.98 -13.27
CA GLY A 214 -0.77 -13.48 -13.35
C GLY A 214 -1.66 -12.63 -14.23
N SER A 215 -2.77 -13.22 -14.64
CA SER A 215 -3.86 -12.50 -15.29
C SER A 215 -4.66 -11.76 -14.23
N VAL A 216 -4.87 -10.47 -14.43
CA VAL A 216 -5.65 -9.62 -13.54
C VAL A 216 -6.78 -8.95 -14.31
N PHE A 217 -7.89 -8.72 -13.62
CA PHE A 217 -9.00 -7.94 -14.14
C PHE A 217 -8.85 -6.49 -13.68
N VAL A 218 -8.97 -5.55 -14.61
CA VAL A 218 -8.95 -4.11 -14.36
C VAL A 218 -10.27 -3.50 -14.76
N HIS A 219 -10.82 -2.68 -13.90
CA HIS A 219 -12.01 -1.86 -14.13
C HIS A 219 -12.02 -0.74 -13.08
N PRO A 220 -12.44 0.48 -13.41
CA PRO A 220 -12.50 1.58 -12.45
C PRO A 220 -13.34 1.25 -11.20
N ASP A 221 -14.46 0.56 -11.38
CA ASP A 221 -15.41 0.24 -10.31
C ASP A 221 -15.19 -1.14 -9.67
N ARG A 222 -14.05 -1.82 -9.96
CA ARG A 222 -13.79 -3.15 -9.38
C ARG A 222 -13.65 -3.14 -7.86
N ILE A 223 -13.26 -2.00 -7.29
CA ILE A 223 -13.11 -1.76 -5.86
C ILE A 223 -13.95 -0.55 -5.48
N SER A 224 -14.79 -0.73 -4.47
CA SER A 224 -15.52 0.35 -3.80
C SER A 224 -15.01 0.48 -2.38
N ILE A 225 -14.36 1.59 -2.07
CA ILE A 225 -13.81 1.85 -0.74
C ILE A 225 -14.86 2.58 0.09
N ALA A 226 -15.44 1.88 1.06
CA ALA A 226 -16.35 2.47 2.02
C ALA A 226 -15.56 3.19 3.12
N ILE A 227 -15.84 4.47 3.31
CA ILE A 227 -15.33 5.25 4.45
C ILE A 227 -16.30 5.06 5.61
N PRO A 228 -15.87 4.42 6.70
CA PRO A 228 -16.78 4.13 7.80
C PRO A 228 -17.10 5.37 8.64
N ASP A 229 -18.29 5.40 9.23
CA ASP A 229 -18.60 6.30 10.31
C ASP A 229 -17.86 5.85 11.57
N PHE A 230 -16.95 6.68 12.03
CA PHE A 230 -16.17 6.42 13.24
C PHE A 230 -16.12 7.67 14.10
N THR A 231 -16.21 7.50 15.42
CA THR A 231 -16.12 8.61 16.38
C THR A 231 -14.98 8.39 17.36
N TYR A 232 -14.28 9.47 17.68
CA TYR A 232 -13.24 9.47 18.69
C TYR A 232 -13.43 10.66 19.64
N ASN A 233 -13.41 10.41 20.94
CA ASN A 233 -13.68 11.43 21.98
C ASN A 233 -15.01 12.19 21.75
N GLY A 234 -16.05 11.48 21.30
CA GLY A 234 -17.39 12.05 21.07
C GLY A 234 -17.53 12.95 19.83
N LYS A 235 -16.53 12.96 18.94
CA LYS A 235 -16.54 13.71 17.69
C LYS A 235 -16.39 12.80 16.48
N PRO A 236 -16.95 13.16 15.31
CA PRO A 236 -16.66 12.46 14.07
C PRO A 236 -15.15 12.36 13.85
N TRP A 237 -14.70 11.21 13.36
CA TRP A 237 -13.29 10.94 13.17
C TRP A 237 -12.68 11.82 12.08
N ALA A 238 -11.58 12.45 12.44
CA ALA A 238 -10.61 13.02 11.54
C ALA A 238 -9.24 12.92 12.22
N HIS A 239 -8.28 12.30 11.58
CA HIS A 239 -6.92 12.25 12.13
C HIS A 239 -6.32 13.66 12.16
N THR A 240 -5.46 13.91 13.14
CA THR A 240 -4.70 15.14 13.22
C THR A 240 -3.33 14.95 12.57
N GLN A 241 -2.81 16.03 11.97
CA GLN A 241 -1.43 16.06 11.50
C GLN A 241 -0.61 16.90 12.50
N ASN A 242 0.38 16.28 13.16
CA ASN A 242 1.14 16.91 14.22
C ASN A 242 2.64 16.92 13.92
N ALA A 243 3.18 18.07 13.52
CA ALA A 243 4.63 18.25 13.32
C ALA A 243 5.40 18.61 14.60
N LYS A 244 4.70 18.90 15.70
CA LYS A 244 5.34 19.26 16.97
C LYS A 244 5.65 17.99 17.79
N LEU A 245 6.65 17.24 17.36
CA LEU A 245 7.04 15.98 18.01
C LEU A 245 8.08 16.26 19.14
N VAL A 246 7.60 16.88 20.21
CA VAL A 246 8.39 17.13 21.42
C VAL A 246 7.59 16.72 22.65
N GLY A 247 8.22 16.08 23.61
CA GLY A 247 7.77 15.65 24.91
C GLY A 247 6.25 15.68 25.16
N HIS A 248 5.75 16.77 25.71
CA HIS A 248 4.34 16.92 26.06
C HIS A 248 3.35 16.94 24.88
N HIS A 249 3.81 17.10 23.63
CA HIS A 249 2.99 16.94 22.44
C HIS A 249 2.99 15.51 21.90
N SER A 250 4.02 14.74 22.15
CA SER A 250 4.14 13.36 21.66
C SER A 250 3.21 12.40 22.41
N LEU A 251 3.06 12.54 23.74
CA LEU A 251 2.19 11.65 24.52
C LEU A 251 0.70 11.71 24.13
N PRO A 252 0.08 12.89 23.93
CA PRO A 252 -1.28 12.95 23.38
C PRO A 252 -1.41 12.34 21.98
N THR A 253 -0.38 12.49 21.14
CA THR A 253 -0.35 11.89 19.80
C THR A 253 -0.27 10.38 19.88
N GLU A 254 0.56 9.82 20.75
CA GLU A 254 0.62 8.39 21.01
C GLU A 254 -0.74 7.83 21.43
N LYS A 255 -1.41 8.51 22.36
CA LYS A 255 -2.78 8.16 22.76
C LYS A 255 -3.75 8.16 21.56
N GLU A 256 -3.68 9.18 20.71
CA GLU A 256 -4.50 9.23 19.48
C GLU A 256 -4.17 8.07 18.54
N ILE A 257 -2.89 7.70 18.37
CA ILE A 257 -2.50 6.57 17.54
C ILE A 257 -3.16 5.29 18.04
N HIS A 258 -3.03 4.96 19.32
CA HIS A 258 -3.54 3.71 19.88
C HIS A 258 -5.07 3.65 20.01
N LEU A 259 -5.69 4.73 20.45
CA LEU A 259 -7.12 4.77 20.77
C LEU A 259 -8.00 5.38 19.66
N GLY A 260 -7.40 6.06 18.72
CA GLY A 260 -8.06 6.66 17.55
C GLY A 260 -7.65 5.98 16.26
N ARG A 261 -6.43 6.24 15.76
CA ARG A 261 -6.00 5.83 14.41
C ARG A 261 -6.02 4.31 14.20
N ILE A 262 -5.50 3.52 15.15
CA ILE A 262 -5.51 2.05 15.06
C ILE A 262 -6.93 1.50 15.17
N GLN A 263 -7.79 2.09 16.02
CA GLN A 263 -9.19 1.65 16.11
C GLN A 263 -9.95 2.02 14.82
N ALA A 264 -9.69 3.19 14.24
CA ALA A 264 -10.22 3.57 12.95
C ALA A 264 -9.77 2.59 11.84
N ALA A 265 -8.50 2.15 11.85
CA ALA A 265 -7.98 1.15 10.91
C ALA A 265 -8.71 -0.20 11.04
N LYS A 266 -8.93 -0.68 12.27
CA LYS A 266 -9.71 -1.90 12.52
C LYS A 266 -11.15 -1.78 12.00
N HIS A 267 -11.78 -0.63 12.24
CA HIS A 267 -13.14 -0.38 11.77
C HIS A 267 -13.20 -0.29 10.25
N PHE A 268 -12.23 0.39 9.62
CA PHE A 268 -12.09 0.42 8.16
C PHE A 268 -11.94 -0.99 7.57
N ALA A 269 -11.08 -1.82 8.16
CA ALA A 269 -10.87 -3.20 7.70
C ALA A 269 -12.15 -4.04 7.80
N SER A 270 -12.93 -3.86 8.88
CA SER A 270 -14.20 -4.55 9.10
C SER A 270 -15.27 -4.15 8.08
N VAL A 271 -15.49 -2.84 7.88
CA VAL A 271 -16.51 -2.32 6.96
C VAL A 271 -16.20 -2.71 5.51
N ASN A 272 -14.92 -2.67 5.13
CA ASN A 272 -14.48 -3.07 3.80
C ASN A 272 -14.24 -4.57 3.64
N LYS A 273 -14.51 -5.38 4.67
CA LYS A 273 -14.37 -6.85 4.66
C LYS A 273 -13.00 -7.32 4.15
N ILE A 274 -11.93 -6.62 4.57
CA ILE A 274 -10.57 -6.94 4.16
C ILE A 274 -10.17 -8.31 4.71
N ASN A 275 -10.52 -8.58 5.98
CA ASN A 275 -10.39 -9.90 6.60
C ASN A 275 -11.74 -10.63 6.54
N ARG A 276 -11.73 -11.89 6.11
CA ARG A 276 -12.95 -12.67 5.86
C ARG A 276 -12.80 -14.10 6.36
N ILE A 277 -13.91 -14.70 6.77
CA ILE A 277 -14.03 -16.14 6.90
C ILE A 277 -14.35 -16.67 5.49
N ILE A 278 -13.48 -17.53 4.95
CA ILE A 278 -13.60 -18.04 3.58
C ILE A 278 -14.31 -19.39 3.58
N VAL A 279 -13.95 -20.27 4.51
CA VAL A 279 -14.55 -21.58 4.69
C VAL A 279 -15.11 -21.67 6.10
N SER A 280 -16.34 -22.13 6.23
CA SER A 280 -16.98 -22.37 7.53
C SER A 280 -18.08 -23.41 7.37
N SER A 281 -18.25 -24.27 8.37
CA SER A 281 -19.34 -25.23 8.50
C SER A 281 -19.95 -25.19 9.90
N GLU A 282 -21.11 -25.86 10.09
CA GLU A 282 -21.80 -25.89 11.38
C GLU A 282 -21.03 -26.67 12.46
N ASN A 283 -20.10 -27.54 12.05
CA ASN A 283 -19.38 -28.46 12.96
C ASN A 283 -17.87 -28.16 12.99
N ASP A 284 -17.45 -26.93 12.69
CA ASP A 284 -16.04 -26.58 12.72
C ASP A 284 -15.46 -26.73 14.13
N THR A 285 -14.38 -27.51 14.25
CA THR A 285 -13.65 -27.73 15.50
C THR A 285 -12.24 -27.14 15.49
N ILE A 286 -11.76 -26.76 14.32
CA ILE A 286 -10.41 -26.19 14.10
C ILE A 286 -10.57 -24.93 13.27
N GLY A 287 -9.94 -23.83 13.71
CA GLY A 287 -9.83 -22.59 12.97
C GLY A 287 -8.41 -22.39 12.45
N ILE A 288 -8.27 -22.05 11.16
CA ILE A 288 -7.00 -21.71 10.53
C ILE A 288 -7.02 -20.24 10.17
N ILE A 289 -6.05 -19.46 10.68
CA ILE A 289 -5.85 -18.05 10.34
C ILE A 289 -4.62 -17.94 9.46
N THR A 290 -4.77 -17.38 8.28
CA THR A 290 -3.69 -17.25 7.31
C THR A 290 -3.83 -15.93 6.53
N ALA A 291 -2.75 -15.46 5.91
CA ALA A 291 -2.74 -14.23 5.14
C ALA A 291 -1.80 -14.31 3.94
N GLY A 292 -2.09 -13.55 2.90
CA GLY A 292 -1.26 -13.42 1.71
C GLY A 292 -1.03 -14.75 0.99
N LYS A 293 0.20 -15.00 0.57
CA LYS A 293 0.55 -16.22 -0.15
C LYS A 293 0.19 -17.49 0.63
N THR A 294 0.39 -17.49 1.95
CA THR A 294 0.11 -18.69 2.77
C THR A 294 -1.37 -19.08 2.79
N TYR A 295 -2.28 -18.14 2.52
CA TYR A 295 -3.68 -18.48 2.31
C TYR A 295 -3.85 -19.43 1.09
N TYR A 296 -3.21 -19.11 -0.02
CA TYR A 296 -3.28 -19.95 -1.23
C TYR A 296 -2.57 -21.29 -1.04
N ASP A 297 -1.46 -21.33 -0.29
CA ASP A 297 -0.77 -22.59 0.05
C ASP A 297 -1.66 -23.51 0.89
N VAL A 298 -2.42 -22.93 1.84
CA VAL A 298 -3.39 -23.70 2.66
C VAL A 298 -4.55 -24.20 1.80
N MET A 299 -5.09 -23.36 0.91
CA MET A 299 -6.19 -23.77 0.02
C MET A 299 -5.74 -24.89 -0.92
N GLU A 300 -4.55 -24.81 -1.51
CA GLU A 300 -3.95 -25.86 -2.36
C GLU A 300 -3.78 -27.19 -1.61
N ALA A 301 -3.50 -27.12 -0.30
CA ALA A 301 -3.34 -28.33 0.52
C ALA A 301 -4.69 -29.01 0.87
N PHE A 302 -5.81 -28.33 0.67
CA PHE A 302 -7.16 -28.88 0.85
C PHE A 302 -7.77 -29.46 -0.42
N ASP A 303 -7.24 -29.10 -1.60
CA ASP A 303 -7.64 -29.64 -2.90
C ASP A 303 -6.96 -31.00 -3.19
#